data_c28b114e306612f7f174835eb4150e39
#
_entry.id   c28b114e306612f7f174835eb4150e39
#
_cell.length_a   1.000
_cell.length_b   1.000
_cell.length_c   1.000
_cell.angle_alpha   90.00
_cell.angle_beta   90.00
_cell.angle_gamma   90.00
#
_symmetry.space_group_name_H-M   'P 1'
#
loop_
_entity.id
_entity.type
_entity.pdbx_description
1 polymer ?
#
loop_
_entity_poly.entity_id
_entity_poly.type
_entity_poly.pdbx_seq_one_letter_code
_entity_poly.pdbx_strand_id
1 'polypeptide(L)'
;MNDDLLYIIALKKIPLVGDITARKLLTHFGSAQRIFAQSREKLEKLIGIGSKIADNLLHSATYLHEAEAELTFAEQHPIQVIAYTDPQYPTLLKQCPDSPILFYQKGNIQLSNKRIISIVGTRNSTPYGNAFCEKLIEELAPLGVVVISGFAYGIDITA
;
A
#
# COMPACT_ATOMS: atom_id res chain seq x y z
N MET A 1 -15.66 12.22 -5.46
CA MET A 1 -14.40 12.01 -4.69
C MET A 1 -14.69 10.95 -3.64
N ASN A 2 -13.87 9.95 -3.49
CA ASN A 2 -14.11 8.96 -2.43
C ASN A 2 -13.62 9.59 -1.12
N ASP A 3 -14.53 10.19 -0.36
CA ASP A 3 -14.19 10.92 0.88
C ASP A 3 -13.41 10.05 1.87
N ASP A 4 -13.63 8.72 1.85
CA ASP A 4 -12.92 7.80 2.72
C ASP A 4 -11.43 7.66 2.34
N LEU A 5 -11.04 7.91 1.08
CA LEU A 5 -9.65 7.81 0.63
C LEU A 5 -8.75 8.83 1.34
N LEU A 6 -9.21 10.06 1.51
CA LEU A 6 -8.51 11.09 2.28
C LEU A 6 -8.21 10.60 3.70
N TYR A 7 -9.23 10.02 4.36
CA TYR A 7 -9.09 9.50 5.72
C TYR A 7 -8.19 8.27 5.79
N ILE A 8 -8.16 7.42 4.75
CA ILE A 8 -7.23 6.27 4.69
C ILE A 8 -5.78 6.77 4.58
N ILE A 9 -5.50 7.78 3.75
CA ILE A 9 -4.17 8.40 3.66
C ILE A 9 -3.79 9.01 5.00
N ALA A 10 -4.68 9.79 5.62
CA ALA A 10 -4.45 10.38 6.93
C ALA A 10 -4.18 9.31 8.01
N LEU A 11 -4.93 8.21 8.01
CA LEU A 11 -4.76 7.11 8.96
C LEU A 11 -3.36 6.50 8.88
N LYS A 12 -2.79 6.39 7.68
CA LYS A 12 -1.41 5.89 7.47
C LYS A 12 -0.36 6.85 8.02
N LYS A 13 -0.66 8.13 8.15
CA LYS A 13 0.25 9.16 8.70
C LYS A 13 0.23 9.23 10.23
N ILE A 14 -0.79 8.66 10.88
CA ILE A 14 -0.92 8.67 12.34
C ILE A 14 0.24 7.88 12.97
N PRO A 15 1.04 8.50 13.86
CA PRO A 15 2.12 7.80 14.55
C PRO A 15 1.60 6.58 15.33
N LEU A 16 2.36 5.47 15.27
CA LEU A 16 2.04 4.19 15.87
C LEU A 16 0.88 3.42 15.22
N VAL A 17 0.30 3.94 14.15
CA VAL A 17 -0.70 3.22 13.35
C VAL A 17 -0.02 2.65 12.10
N GLY A 18 0.44 1.41 12.20
CA GLY A 18 0.90 0.65 11.03
C GLY A 18 -0.26 -0.03 10.29
N ASP A 19 0.02 -0.67 9.17
CA ASP A 19 -1.00 -1.28 8.29
C ASP A 19 -1.88 -2.32 9.03
N ILE A 20 -1.29 -3.12 9.92
CA ILE A 20 -2.06 -4.09 10.72
C ILE A 20 -3.05 -3.40 11.66
N THR A 21 -2.61 -2.34 12.34
CA THR A 21 -3.45 -1.55 13.26
C THR A 21 -4.55 -0.82 12.47
N ALA A 22 -4.19 -0.22 11.37
CA ALA A 22 -5.13 0.48 10.49
C ALA A 22 -6.22 -0.46 9.95
N ARG A 23 -5.86 -1.67 9.51
CA ARG A 23 -6.84 -2.68 9.08
C ARG A 23 -7.78 -3.12 10.20
N LYS A 24 -7.26 -3.30 11.42
CA LYS A 24 -8.12 -3.61 12.58
C LYS A 24 -9.14 -2.50 12.82
N LEU A 25 -8.70 -1.24 12.77
CA LEU A 25 -9.57 -0.08 12.90
C LEU A 25 -10.63 -0.04 11.79
N LEU A 26 -10.22 -0.20 10.53
CA LEU A 26 -11.13 -0.23 9.38
C LEU A 26 -12.16 -1.37 9.48
N THR A 27 -11.72 -2.57 9.87
CA THR A 27 -12.62 -3.72 10.03
C THR A 27 -13.63 -3.48 11.16
N HIS A 28 -13.21 -2.85 12.26
CA HIS A 28 -14.08 -2.62 13.41
C HIS A 28 -15.09 -1.48 13.19
N PHE A 29 -14.65 -0.36 12.62
CA PHE A 29 -15.47 0.84 12.44
C PHE A 29 -16.12 0.97 11.06
N GLY A 30 -15.70 0.15 10.11
CA GLY A 30 -16.29 0.03 8.77
C GLY A 30 -15.76 1.02 7.74
N SER A 31 -15.27 2.22 8.14
CA SER A 31 -14.64 3.20 7.25
C SER A 31 -13.61 4.04 7.99
N ALA A 32 -12.66 4.62 7.24
CA ALA A 32 -11.65 5.48 7.82
C ALA A 32 -12.25 6.76 8.39
N GLN A 33 -13.19 7.38 7.70
CA GLN A 33 -13.90 8.56 8.20
C GLN A 33 -14.56 8.31 9.57
N ARG A 34 -15.18 7.15 9.76
CA ARG A 34 -15.78 6.77 11.02
C ARG A 34 -14.78 6.60 12.14
N ILE A 35 -13.55 6.18 11.85
CA ILE A 35 -12.48 6.06 12.86
C ILE A 35 -12.17 7.42 13.47
N PHE A 36 -12.01 8.45 12.63
CA PHE A 36 -11.72 9.82 13.09
C PHE A 36 -12.89 10.50 13.82
N ALA A 37 -14.09 9.97 13.67
CA ALA A 37 -15.28 10.45 14.37
C ALA A 37 -15.52 9.75 15.71
N GLN A 38 -14.65 8.83 16.16
CA GLN A 38 -14.86 8.08 17.40
C GLN A 38 -14.42 8.86 18.63
N SER A 39 -15.04 8.53 19.76
CA SER A 39 -14.57 9.00 21.07
C SER A 39 -13.37 8.19 21.54
N ARG A 40 -12.55 8.79 22.43
CA ARG A 40 -11.42 8.11 23.07
C ARG A 40 -11.80 6.75 23.65
N GLU A 41 -12.89 6.72 24.42
CA GLU A 41 -13.36 5.48 25.08
C GLU A 41 -13.62 4.34 24.10
N LYS A 42 -14.19 4.66 22.93
CA LYS A 42 -14.45 3.64 21.91
C LYS A 42 -13.18 3.15 21.23
N LEU A 43 -12.22 4.05 20.98
CA LEU A 43 -10.94 3.71 20.42
C LEU A 43 -10.14 2.80 21.34
N GLU A 44 -10.03 3.16 22.63
CA GLU A 44 -9.25 2.42 23.63
C GLU A 44 -9.86 1.05 24.01
N LYS A 45 -11.16 0.82 23.75
CA LYS A 45 -11.77 -0.51 23.90
C LYS A 45 -11.24 -1.53 22.88
N LEU A 46 -10.65 -1.07 21.79
CA LEU A 46 -10.13 -1.97 20.78
C LEU A 46 -8.73 -2.48 21.18
N ILE A 47 -8.57 -3.80 21.23
CA ILE A 47 -7.30 -4.44 21.62
C ILE A 47 -6.16 -3.96 20.71
N GLY A 48 -5.11 -3.41 21.31
CA GLY A 48 -3.94 -2.89 20.63
C GLY A 48 -4.01 -1.39 20.33
N ILE A 49 -5.11 -0.70 20.71
CA ILE A 49 -5.22 0.76 20.65
C ILE A 49 -5.03 1.31 22.06
N GLY A 50 -3.83 1.79 22.33
CA GLY A 50 -3.54 2.48 23.59
C GLY A 50 -3.85 3.98 23.53
N SER A 51 -3.71 4.64 24.70
CA SER A 51 -4.00 6.08 24.86
C SER A 51 -3.26 6.96 23.84
N LYS A 52 -1.98 6.64 23.54
CA LYS A 52 -1.20 7.42 22.56
C LYS A 52 -1.77 7.36 21.14
N ILE A 53 -2.24 6.21 20.69
CA ILE A 53 -2.87 6.06 19.38
C ILE A 53 -4.21 6.80 19.37
N ALA A 54 -5.00 6.65 20.43
CA ALA A 54 -6.28 7.37 20.57
C ALA A 54 -6.06 8.90 20.56
N ASP A 55 -5.05 9.40 21.27
CA ASP A 55 -4.67 10.82 21.28
C ASP A 55 -4.29 11.31 19.87
N ASN A 56 -3.43 10.57 19.16
CA ASN A 56 -3.02 10.93 17.82
C ASN A 56 -4.20 10.96 16.83
N LEU A 57 -5.15 10.04 16.96
CA LEU A 57 -6.37 10.03 16.15
C LEU A 57 -7.28 11.22 16.44
N LEU A 58 -7.43 11.59 17.72
CA LEU A 58 -8.26 12.73 18.13
C LEU A 58 -7.66 14.08 17.73
N HIS A 59 -6.33 14.18 17.64
CA HIS A 59 -5.61 15.39 17.24
C HIS A 59 -5.10 15.30 15.79
N SER A 60 -5.95 14.82 14.89
CA SER A 60 -5.56 14.43 13.54
C SER A 60 -5.58 15.54 12.49
N ALA A 61 -5.88 16.79 12.85
CA ALA A 61 -5.99 17.90 11.88
C ALA A 61 -4.76 18.06 10.98
N THR A 62 -3.55 17.96 11.54
CA THR A 62 -2.30 18.06 10.76
C THR A 62 -2.19 16.91 9.75
N TYR A 63 -2.52 15.68 10.15
CA TYR A 63 -2.44 14.51 9.28
C TYR A 63 -3.49 14.54 8.16
N LEU A 64 -4.66 15.10 8.42
CA LEU A 64 -5.68 15.33 7.40
C LEU A 64 -5.20 16.35 6.37
N HIS A 65 -4.62 17.47 6.82
CA HIS A 65 -4.05 18.47 5.91
C HIS A 65 -2.89 17.91 5.05
N GLU A 66 -2.01 17.12 5.66
CA GLU A 66 -0.95 16.43 4.90
C GLU A 66 -1.51 15.41 3.91
N ALA A 67 -2.60 14.72 4.26
CA ALA A 67 -3.27 13.78 3.38
C ALA A 67 -3.94 14.47 2.19
N GLU A 68 -4.52 15.67 2.39
CA GLU A 68 -5.07 16.52 1.33
C GLU A 68 -3.99 16.93 0.32
N ALA A 69 -2.82 17.36 0.82
CA ALA A 69 -1.69 17.72 -0.03
C ALA A 69 -1.19 16.51 -0.87
N GLU A 70 -1.12 15.33 -0.25
CA GLU A 70 -0.69 14.09 -0.90
C GLU A 70 -1.70 13.62 -1.96
N LEU A 71 -2.99 13.70 -1.64
CA LEU A 71 -4.05 13.36 -2.59
C LEU A 71 -4.07 14.32 -3.79
N THR A 72 -3.95 15.63 -3.53
CA THR A 72 -3.83 16.66 -4.57
C THR A 72 -2.61 16.41 -5.46
N PHE A 73 -1.48 16.03 -4.88
CA PHE A 73 -0.29 15.67 -5.65
C PHE A 73 -0.54 14.46 -6.54
N ALA A 74 -1.18 13.41 -6.02
CA ALA A 74 -1.49 12.21 -6.79
C ALA A 74 -2.45 12.51 -7.95
N GLU A 75 -3.46 13.39 -7.75
CA GLU A 75 -4.40 13.83 -8.77
C GLU A 75 -3.74 14.67 -9.89
N GLN A 76 -2.74 15.49 -9.54
CA GLN A 76 -1.98 16.30 -10.50
C GLN A 76 -0.96 15.48 -11.31
N HIS A 77 -0.70 14.25 -10.90
CA HIS A 77 0.26 13.36 -11.54
C HIS A 77 -0.46 12.07 -11.97
N PRO A 78 0.06 11.29 -12.92
CA PRO A 78 -0.54 10.01 -13.31
C PRO A 78 -0.31 8.93 -12.24
N ILE A 79 -0.74 9.20 -11.00
CA ILE A 79 -0.61 8.32 -9.83
C ILE A 79 -2.02 7.98 -9.32
N GLN A 80 -2.31 6.70 -9.24
CA GLN A 80 -3.53 6.19 -8.63
C GLN A 80 -3.24 5.79 -7.19
N VAL A 81 -4.14 6.16 -6.27
CA VAL A 81 -4.10 5.71 -4.88
C VAL A 81 -5.11 4.59 -4.73
N ILE A 82 -4.62 3.38 -4.49
CA ILE A 82 -5.46 2.17 -4.38
C ILE A 82 -5.53 1.76 -2.92
N ALA A 83 -6.71 1.88 -2.32
CA ALA A 83 -6.96 1.50 -0.94
C ALA A 83 -7.31 0.02 -0.79
N TYR A 84 -7.06 -0.56 0.38
CA TYR A 84 -7.38 -1.96 0.72
C TYR A 84 -8.86 -2.30 0.50
N THR A 85 -9.75 -1.32 0.61
CA THR A 85 -11.19 -1.45 0.37
C THR A 85 -11.59 -1.35 -1.10
N ASP A 86 -10.66 -0.95 -1.97
CA ASP A 86 -10.91 -0.77 -3.40
C ASP A 86 -11.06 -2.14 -4.10
N PRO A 87 -12.01 -2.30 -5.02
CA PRO A 87 -12.12 -3.50 -5.86
C PRO A 87 -10.88 -3.77 -6.73
N GLN A 88 -10.10 -2.74 -7.07
CA GLN A 88 -8.86 -2.87 -7.83
C GLN A 88 -7.66 -3.32 -6.99
N TYR A 89 -7.81 -3.39 -5.66
CA TYR A 89 -6.73 -3.86 -4.79
C TYR A 89 -6.37 -5.32 -5.12
N PRO A 90 -5.08 -5.64 -5.41
CA PRO A 90 -4.68 -6.98 -5.85
C PRO A 90 -5.07 -8.06 -4.84
N THR A 91 -5.80 -9.08 -5.31
CA THR A 91 -6.34 -10.16 -4.45
C THR A 91 -5.23 -10.90 -3.72
N LEU A 92 -4.11 -11.20 -4.39
CA LEU A 92 -2.98 -11.89 -3.78
C LEU A 92 -2.31 -11.04 -2.68
N LEU A 93 -2.18 -9.73 -2.91
CA LEU A 93 -1.65 -8.82 -1.91
C LEU A 93 -2.59 -8.73 -0.69
N LYS A 94 -3.90 -8.75 -0.92
CA LYS A 94 -4.92 -8.72 0.14
C LYS A 94 -4.86 -9.92 1.08
N GLN A 95 -4.34 -11.06 0.60
CA GLN A 95 -4.17 -12.28 1.41
C GLN A 95 -2.96 -12.21 2.35
N CYS A 96 -2.04 -11.27 2.15
CA CYS A 96 -0.88 -11.12 3.01
C CYS A 96 -1.30 -10.56 4.39
N PRO A 97 -0.80 -11.13 5.51
CA PRO A 97 -1.15 -10.66 6.85
C PRO A 97 -0.76 -9.21 7.12
N ASP A 98 0.26 -8.72 6.46
CA ASP A 98 0.86 -7.39 6.59
C ASP A 98 0.61 -6.49 5.38
N SER A 99 -0.37 -6.84 4.53
CA SER A 99 -0.69 -6.05 3.35
C SER A 99 -0.96 -4.58 3.69
N PRO A 100 -0.47 -3.62 2.89
CA PRO A 100 -0.66 -2.20 3.14
C PRO A 100 -2.14 -1.80 3.02
N ILE A 101 -2.59 -0.82 3.81
CA ILE A 101 -3.97 -0.29 3.71
C ILE A 101 -4.19 0.52 2.44
N LEU A 102 -3.13 1.02 1.83
CA LEU A 102 -3.11 1.66 0.51
C LEU A 102 -1.73 1.52 -0.12
N PHE A 103 -1.68 1.64 -1.44
CA PHE A 103 -0.44 1.83 -2.19
C PHE A 103 -0.67 2.80 -3.37
N TYR A 104 0.44 3.33 -3.88
CA TYR A 104 0.44 4.24 -5.04
C TYR A 104 0.85 3.46 -6.28
N GLN A 105 0.07 3.62 -7.35
CA GLN A 105 0.33 3.00 -8.63
C GLN A 105 0.59 4.06 -9.68
N LYS A 106 1.71 3.94 -10.38
CA LYS A 106 2.00 4.71 -11.60
C LYS A 106 1.99 3.76 -12.79
N GLY A 107 1.23 4.12 -13.81
CA GLY A 107 1.00 3.25 -14.98
C GLY A 107 -0.38 2.56 -14.91
N ASN A 108 -0.67 1.77 -15.93
CA ASN A 108 -2.00 1.20 -16.16
C ASN A 108 -2.05 -0.34 -16.07
N ILE A 109 -1.09 -0.95 -15.41
CA ILE A 109 -1.08 -2.41 -15.27
C ILE A 109 -2.19 -2.88 -14.34
N GLN A 110 -2.95 -3.89 -14.78
CA GLN A 110 -3.91 -4.61 -13.96
C GLN A 110 -3.29 -5.94 -13.54
N LEU A 111 -3.16 -6.15 -12.24
CA LEU A 111 -2.53 -7.35 -11.67
C LEU A 111 -3.52 -8.50 -11.44
N SER A 112 -4.82 -8.21 -11.46
CA SER A 112 -5.87 -9.22 -11.28
C SER A 112 -5.87 -10.23 -12.44
N ASN A 113 -5.95 -11.51 -12.10
CA ASN A 113 -6.01 -12.63 -13.06
C ASN A 113 -4.78 -12.76 -13.98
N LYS A 114 -3.64 -12.21 -13.61
CA LYS A 114 -2.38 -12.38 -14.33
C LYS A 114 -1.53 -13.51 -13.73
N ARG A 115 -0.73 -14.14 -14.58
CA ARG A 115 0.37 -15.00 -14.11
C ARG A 115 1.48 -14.07 -13.62
N ILE A 116 1.81 -14.17 -12.34
CA ILE A 116 2.79 -13.28 -11.71
C ILE A 116 3.97 -14.12 -11.24
N ILE A 117 5.18 -13.64 -11.53
CA ILE A 117 6.44 -14.17 -11.03
C ILE A 117 7.17 -13.04 -10.31
N SER A 118 7.67 -13.31 -9.13
CA SER A 118 8.54 -12.37 -8.41
C SER A 118 9.99 -12.72 -8.68
N ILE A 119 10.78 -11.73 -9.11
CA ILE A 119 12.23 -11.86 -9.30
C ILE A 119 12.90 -10.90 -8.33
N VAL A 120 13.73 -11.45 -7.45
CA VAL A 120 14.50 -10.69 -6.47
C VAL A 120 15.92 -11.23 -6.42
N GLY A 121 16.88 -10.35 -6.18
CA GLY A 121 18.26 -10.77 -6.10
C GLY A 121 19.21 -9.80 -5.43
N THR A 122 20.50 -10.06 -5.55
CA THR A 122 21.54 -9.24 -4.97
C THR A 122 21.58 -7.85 -5.61
N ARG A 123 21.86 -6.83 -4.78
CA ARG A 123 22.12 -5.46 -5.25
C ARG A 123 23.45 -5.32 -5.98
N ASN A 124 24.41 -6.20 -5.68
CA ASN A 124 25.71 -6.28 -6.33
C ASN A 124 25.70 -7.51 -7.27
N SER A 125 25.02 -7.37 -8.39
CA SER A 125 24.90 -8.46 -9.37
C SER A 125 26.18 -8.66 -10.15
N THR A 126 26.45 -9.91 -10.53
CA THR A 126 27.55 -10.24 -11.44
C THR A 126 27.09 -10.14 -12.90
N PRO A 127 28.01 -9.97 -13.88
CA PRO A 127 27.64 -10.01 -15.30
C PRO A 127 26.89 -11.29 -15.69
N TYR A 128 27.28 -12.43 -15.12
CA TYR A 128 26.58 -13.71 -15.32
C TYR A 128 25.14 -13.66 -14.77
N GLY A 129 24.95 -13.12 -13.56
CA GLY A 129 23.61 -12.98 -12.95
C GLY A 129 22.68 -12.10 -13.78
N ASN A 130 23.20 -10.99 -14.30
CA ASN A 130 22.43 -10.09 -15.16
C ASN A 130 22.04 -10.78 -16.47
N ALA A 131 23.00 -11.40 -17.17
CA ALA A 131 22.74 -12.12 -18.42
C ALA A 131 21.73 -13.28 -18.22
N PHE A 132 21.79 -13.99 -17.09
CA PHE A 132 20.82 -15.02 -16.75
C PHE A 132 19.41 -14.42 -16.55
N CYS A 133 19.33 -13.30 -15.82
CA CYS A 133 18.06 -12.61 -15.57
C CYS A 133 17.43 -12.10 -16.88
N GLU A 134 18.21 -11.43 -17.73
CA GLU A 134 17.78 -10.95 -19.06
C GLU A 134 17.22 -12.10 -19.91
N LYS A 135 17.97 -13.19 -20.01
CA LYS A 135 17.53 -14.38 -20.76
C LYS A 135 16.23 -14.96 -20.21
N LEU A 136 16.10 -15.05 -18.87
CA LEU A 136 14.88 -15.53 -18.23
C LEU A 136 13.68 -14.64 -18.59
N ILE A 137 13.85 -13.32 -18.57
CA ILE A 137 12.80 -12.37 -18.95
C ILE A 137 12.41 -12.53 -20.42
N GLU A 138 13.39 -12.65 -21.33
CA GLU A 138 13.13 -12.89 -22.74
C GLU A 138 12.30 -14.17 -22.98
N GLU A 139 12.59 -15.24 -22.25
CA GLU A 139 11.85 -16.50 -22.35
C GLU A 139 10.43 -16.42 -21.73
N LEU A 140 10.25 -15.60 -20.69
CA LEU A 140 8.94 -15.40 -20.03
C LEU A 140 8.02 -14.44 -20.78
N ALA A 141 8.57 -13.48 -21.51
CA ALA A 141 7.80 -12.44 -22.19
C ALA A 141 6.70 -12.99 -23.13
N PRO A 142 6.96 -14.00 -23.99
CA PRO A 142 5.95 -14.58 -24.88
C PRO A 142 4.80 -15.27 -24.13
N LEU A 143 5.01 -15.64 -22.85
CA LEU A 143 4.01 -16.33 -22.03
C LEU A 143 3.01 -15.38 -21.37
N GLY A 144 3.15 -14.07 -21.57
CA GLY A 144 2.28 -13.05 -20.98
C GLY A 144 2.36 -13.02 -19.45
N VAL A 145 3.51 -13.38 -18.89
CA VAL A 145 3.78 -13.33 -17.44
C VAL A 145 4.07 -11.90 -17.03
N VAL A 146 3.54 -11.48 -15.88
CA VAL A 146 3.89 -10.21 -15.22
C VAL A 146 5.03 -10.48 -14.26
N VAL A 147 6.13 -9.77 -14.43
CA VAL A 147 7.26 -9.82 -13.51
C VAL A 147 7.09 -8.71 -12.45
N ILE A 148 7.22 -9.09 -11.18
CA ILE A 148 7.24 -8.15 -10.04
C ILE A 148 8.63 -8.21 -9.42
N SER A 149 9.24 -7.05 -9.26
CA SER A 149 10.54 -6.90 -8.65
C SER A 149 10.55 -5.69 -7.69
N GLY A 150 11.53 -5.64 -6.78
CA GLY A 150 11.66 -4.57 -5.78
C GLY A 150 12.26 -3.27 -6.32
N PHE A 151 12.60 -3.22 -7.60
CA PHE A 151 13.20 -2.05 -8.25
C PHE A 151 14.49 -1.54 -7.57
N ALA A 152 15.19 -2.42 -6.87
CA ALA A 152 16.50 -2.14 -6.28
C ALA A 152 17.62 -2.27 -7.33
N TYR A 153 18.81 -1.75 -7.03
CA TYR A 153 19.98 -2.00 -7.87
C TYR A 153 20.27 -3.50 -8.02
N GLY A 154 20.94 -3.90 -9.10
CA GLY A 154 21.34 -5.27 -9.38
C GLY A 154 20.26 -6.08 -10.07
N ILE A 155 19.96 -7.28 -9.59
CA ILE A 155 19.02 -8.20 -10.27
C ILE A 155 17.62 -7.59 -10.42
N ASP A 156 17.15 -6.85 -9.42
CA ASP A 156 15.79 -6.32 -9.45
C ASP A 156 15.56 -5.34 -10.61
N ILE A 157 16.51 -4.45 -10.89
CA ILE A 157 16.41 -3.49 -12.01
C ILE A 157 16.69 -4.13 -13.36
N THR A 158 17.35 -5.29 -13.37
CA THR A 158 17.59 -6.07 -14.59
C THR A 158 16.33 -6.83 -15.02
N ALA A 159 15.47 -7.17 -14.06
CA ALA A 159 14.20 -7.86 -14.29
C ALA A 159 13.09 -6.89 -14.74
#